data_4f0160053c5ba79eb4fa001340f164a4
#
_entry.id   4f0160053c5ba79eb4fa001340f164a4
#
_cell.length_a   1.000
_cell.length_b   1.000
_cell.length_c   1.000
_cell.angle_alpha   90.00
_cell.angle_beta   90.00
_cell.angle_gamma   90.00
#
_symmetry.space_group_name_H-M   'P 1'
#
loop_
_entity.id
_entity.type
_entity.pdbx_description
1 polymer ?
#
loop_
_entity_poly.entity_id
_entity_poly.type
_entity_poly.pdbx_seq_one_letter_code
_entity_poly.pdbx_strand_id
1 'polypeptide(L)'
;MKTSDLAALSTRYRVRRLGEADLALVYALCLGNPLFYRYNGKTPSLEDLRQDLHLTPPGVPATRKYYLGFFQGDSLLAVLDLIDGYPDADTAFIGFFLMNPDFQGRGLGSALIGELAAALGSFGFRALRLAIDKGNPQSGHFWRKSGFTVLREVPGPDHPLLLAERRLTRPLESET
;
A
#
# COMPACT_ATOMS: atom_id res chain seq x y z
N MET A 1 12.85 -7.94 -2.03
CA MET A 1 12.00 -8.69 -1.10
C MET A 1 11.72 -10.07 -1.67
N LYS A 2 11.64 -11.13 -0.83
CA LYS A 2 11.35 -12.51 -1.26
C LYS A 2 9.91 -12.87 -0.88
N THR A 3 9.36 -13.93 -1.48
CA THR A 3 8.00 -14.40 -1.13
C THR A 3 7.93 -14.86 0.33
N SER A 4 9.02 -15.41 0.88
CA SER A 4 9.13 -15.77 2.30
C SER A 4 8.97 -14.59 3.27
N ASP A 5 9.25 -13.38 2.80
CA ASP A 5 9.22 -12.17 3.63
C ASP A 5 7.79 -11.65 3.85
N LEU A 6 6.81 -12.13 3.07
CA LEU A 6 5.44 -11.63 3.11
C LEU A 6 4.78 -11.84 4.48
N ALA A 7 5.03 -12.97 5.14
CA ALA A 7 4.50 -13.24 6.47
C ALA A 7 5.02 -12.27 7.54
N ALA A 8 6.20 -11.69 7.34
CA ALA A 8 6.81 -10.74 8.26
C ALA A 8 6.27 -9.30 8.09
N LEU A 9 5.49 -9.01 7.05
CA LEU A 9 4.91 -7.69 6.82
C LEU A 9 3.84 -7.30 7.85
N SER A 10 3.27 -8.28 8.55
CA SER A 10 2.41 -8.05 9.71
C SER A 10 2.56 -9.18 10.73
N THR A 11 2.59 -8.82 12.00
CA THR A 11 2.60 -9.77 13.12
C THR A 11 1.20 -10.19 13.55
N ARG A 12 0.18 -9.45 13.12
CA ARG A 12 -1.22 -9.64 13.54
C ARG A 12 -2.11 -10.27 12.47
N TYR A 13 -1.75 -10.10 11.21
CA TYR A 13 -2.59 -10.49 10.08
C TYR A 13 -1.84 -11.43 9.16
N ARG A 14 -2.54 -12.41 8.61
CA ARG A 14 -2.00 -13.26 7.56
C ARG A 14 -1.86 -12.45 6.27
N VAL A 15 -0.65 -12.38 5.73
CA VAL A 15 -0.36 -11.67 4.48
C VAL A 15 -0.08 -12.68 3.38
N ARG A 16 -0.72 -12.49 2.22
CA ARG A 16 -0.44 -13.26 1.01
C ARG A 16 -0.61 -12.46 -0.26
N ARG A 17 -0.03 -12.93 -1.34
CA ARG A 17 -0.32 -12.38 -2.67
C ARG A 17 -1.78 -12.63 -3.04
N LEU A 18 -2.37 -11.64 -3.70
CA LEU A 18 -3.65 -11.73 -4.37
C LEU A 18 -3.42 -12.00 -5.86
N GLY A 19 -4.32 -12.75 -6.47
CA GLY A 19 -4.29 -13.09 -7.88
C GLY A 19 -5.68 -13.08 -8.49
N GLU A 20 -5.82 -13.65 -9.69
CA GLU A 20 -7.06 -13.70 -10.45
C GLU A 20 -8.26 -14.25 -9.64
N ALA A 21 -8.02 -15.29 -8.84
CA ALA A 21 -9.06 -15.90 -8.01
C ALA A 21 -9.59 -14.98 -6.90
N ASP A 22 -8.86 -13.92 -6.55
CA ASP A 22 -9.20 -12.99 -5.49
C ASP A 22 -9.91 -11.73 -6.00
N LEU A 23 -10.02 -11.53 -7.33
CA LEU A 23 -10.54 -10.29 -7.91
C LEU A 23 -11.96 -9.95 -7.44
N ALA A 24 -12.83 -10.93 -7.28
CA ALA A 24 -14.18 -10.69 -6.77
C ALA A 24 -14.16 -10.15 -5.34
N LEU A 25 -13.24 -10.65 -4.50
CA LEU A 25 -13.08 -10.19 -3.12
C LEU A 25 -12.53 -8.76 -3.06
N VAL A 26 -11.52 -8.46 -3.89
CA VAL A 26 -10.96 -7.09 -4.02
C VAL A 26 -12.02 -6.13 -4.56
N TYR A 27 -12.79 -6.55 -5.55
CA TYR A 27 -13.86 -5.73 -6.13
C TYR A 27 -14.94 -5.38 -5.10
N ALA A 28 -15.38 -6.34 -4.29
CA ALA A 28 -16.32 -6.09 -3.20
C ALA A 28 -15.77 -5.06 -2.19
N LEU A 29 -14.48 -5.14 -1.86
CA LEU A 29 -13.81 -4.17 -1.00
C LEU A 29 -13.79 -2.77 -1.65
N CYS A 30 -13.53 -2.66 -2.95
CA CYS A 30 -13.58 -1.40 -3.70
C CYS A 30 -14.98 -0.78 -3.69
N LEU A 31 -16.03 -1.57 -3.95
CA LEU A 31 -17.43 -1.12 -3.90
C LEU A 31 -17.82 -0.58 -2.52
N GLY A 32 -17.28 -1.14 -1.45
CA GLY A 32 -17.49 -0.69 -0.08
C GLY A 32 -16.84 0.66 0.25
N ASN A 33 -16.03 1.23 -0.64
CA ASN A 33 -15.26 2.46 -0.40
C ASN A 33 -15.61 3.61 -1.38
N PRO A 34 -16.89 4.02 -1.49
CA PRO A 34 -17.30 5.03 -2.47
C PRO A 34 -16.64 6.39 -2.25
N LEU A 35 -16.31 6.74 -1.01
CA LEU A 35 -15.65 8.01 -0.69
C LEU A 35 -14.22 8.06 -1.25
N PHE A 36 -13.47 6.94 -1.18
CA PHE A 36 -12.15 6.84 -1.79
C PHE A 36 -12.21 7.11 -3.30
N TYR A 37 -13.16 6.48 -4.00
CA TYR A 37 -13.30 6.63 -5.45
C TYR A 37 -13.90 7.96 -5.91
N ARG A 38 -14.53 8.73 -5.01
CA ARG A 38 -14.93 10.12 -5.31
C ARG A 38 -13.73 10.99 -5.65
N TYR A 39 -12.57 10.74 -5.05
CA TYR A 39 -11.33 11.49 -5.27
C TYR A 39 -10.40 10.81 -6.27
N ASN A 40 -10.42 9.49 -6.34
CA ASN A 40 -9.55 8.69 -7.19
C ASN A 40 -10.16 8.34 -8.58
N GLY A 41 -11.15 9.08 -9.00
CA GLY A 41 -11.83 8.85 -10.28
C GLY A 41 -13.02 7.91 -10.14
N LYS A 42 -13.10 6.86 -10.95
CA LYS A 42 -14.21 5.87 -10.94
C LYS A 42 -13.86 4.65 -10.10
N THR A 43 -14.88 3.99 -9.54
CA THR A 43 -14.74 2.64 -9.00
C THR A 43 -14.25 1.71 -10.13
N PRO A 44 -13.21 0.88 -9.91
CA PRO A 44 -12.66 0.02 -10.94
C PRO A 44 -13.65 -1.08 -11.34
N SER A 45 -13.56 -1.52 -12.57
CA SER A 45 -14.17 -2.78 -13.03
C SER A 45 -13.29 -3.97 -12.64
N LEU A 46 -13.80 -5.19 -12.79
CA LEU A 46 -12.99 -6.40 -12.62
C LEU A 46 -11.81 -6.45 -13.62
N GLU A 47 -11.99 -5.90 -14.83
CA GLU A 47 -10.92 -5.82 -15.81
C GLU A 47 -9.84 -4.82 -15.41
N ASP A 48 -10.21 -3.66 -14.89
CA ASP A 48 -9.25 -2.69 -14.33
C ASP A 48 -8.41 -3.35 -13.22
N LEU A 49 -9.05 -4.07 -12.30
CA LEU A 49 -8.36 -4.79 -11.21
C LEU A 49 -7.44 -5.91 -11.72
N ARG A 50 -7.84 -6.61 -12.80
CA ARG A 50 -7.00 -7.62 -13.43
C ARG A 50 -5.73 -7.00 -14.01
N GLN A 51 -5.83 -5.87 -14.67
CA GLN A 51 -4.68 -5.12 -15.17
C GLN A 51 -3.79 -4.62 -14.03
N ASP A 52 -4.39 -4.13 -12.94
CA ASP A 52 -3.66 -3.64 -11.76
C ASP A 52 -2.81 -4.72 -11.09
N LEU A 53 -3.17 -5.99 -11.18
CA LEU A 53 -2.33 -7.09 -10.66
C LEU A 53 -0.90 -7.08 -11.26
N HIS A 54 -0.75 -6.56 -12.48
CA HIS A 54 0.49 -6.65 -13.25
C HIS A 54 1.09 -5.29 -13.60
N LEU A 55 0.32 -4.20 -13.45
CA LEU A 55 0.76 -2.86 -13.80
C LEU A 55 1.90 -2.41 -12.88
N THR A 56 3.03 -2.00 -13.47
CA THR A 56 4.19 -1.46 -12.77
C THR A 56 4.59 -0.10 -13.33
N PRO A 57 5.31 0.72 -12.55
CA PRO A 57 5.92 1.94 -13.09
C PRO A 57 6.85 1.63 -14.26
N PRO A 58 7.07 2.59 -15.19
CA PRO A 58 7.99 2.41 -16.30
C PRO A 58 9.39 1.92 -15.85
N GLY A 59 9.89 0.89 -16.51
CA GLY A 59 11.21 0.31 -16.22
C GLY A 59 11.26 -0.63 -14.99
N VAL A 60 10.15 -0.82 -14.29
CA VAL A 60 10.08 -1.75 -13.15
C VAL A 60 9.52 -3.10 -13.60
N PRO A 61 10.27 -4.21 -13.43
CA PRO A 61 9.79 -5.53 -13.80
C PRO A 61 8.66 -6.00 -12.88
N ALA A 62 7.71 -6.77 -13.43
CA ALA A 62 6.55 -7.29 -12.69
C ALA A 62 6.94 -8.15 -11.48
N THR A 63 8.14 -8.73 -11.46
CA THR A 63 8.67 -9.49 -10.33
C THR A 63 8.89 -8.65 -9.06
N ARG A 64 8.97 -7.32 -9.20
CA ARG A 64 9.08 -6.37 -8.08
C ARG A 64 7.74 -5.85 -7.58
N LYS A 65 6.64 -6.26 -8.19
CA LYS A 65 5.29 -5.91 -7.73
C LYS A 65 4.75 -6.97 -6.77
N TYR A 66 4.17 -6.48 -5.69
CA TYR A 66 3.51 -7.28 -4.66
C TYR A 66 2.09 -6.76 -4.44
N TYR A 67 1.11 -7.39 -5.07
CA TYR A 67 -0.30 -7.11 -4.84
C TYR A 67 -0.79 -8.01 -3.71
N LEU A 68 -1.03 -7.45 -2.53
CA LEU A 68 -1.13 -8.17 -1.26
C LEU A 68 -2.49 -7.99 -0.61
N GLY A 69 -2.97 -9.05 0.04
CA GLY A 69 -4.10 -9.00 0.97
C GLY A 69 -3.65 -9.28 2.40
N PHE A 70 -4.20 -8.51 3.32
CA PHE A 70 -4.10 -8.72 4.76
C PHE A 70 -5.40 -9.34 5.25
N PHE A 71 -5.31 -10.46 5.97
CA PHE A 71 -6.46 -11.26 6.36
C PHE A 71 -6.54 -11.44 7.86
N GLN A 72 -7.77 -11.31 8.39
CA GLN A 72 -8.13 -11.74 9.74
C GLN A 72 -9.06 -12.94 9.60
N GLY A 73 -8.57 -14.15 9.91
CA GLY A 73 -9.27 -15.37 9.50
C GLY A 73 -9.40 -15.43 7.98
N ASP A 74 -10.64 -15.56 7.49
CA ASP A 74 -10.96 -15.55 6.05
C ASP A 74 -11.39 -14.17 5.53
N SER A 75 -11.52 -13.18 6.40
CA SER A 75 -11.92 -11.83 6.03
C SER A 75 -10.76 -11.03 5.48
N LEU A 76 -10.89 -10.46 4.29
CA LEU A 76 -9.95 -9.51 3.71
C LEU A 76 -10.09 -8.16 4.44
N LEU A 77 -9.06 -7.80 5.20
CA LEU A 77 -9.00 -6.57 5.99
C LEU A 77 -8.50 -5.38 5.17
N ALA A 78 -7.49 -5.61 4.33
CA ALA A 78 -6.89 -4.57 3.48
C ALA A 78 -6.24 -5.15 2.24
N VAL A 79 -6.17 -4.33 1.21
CA VAL A 79 -5.40 -4.58 -0.02
C VAL A 79 -4.24 -3.58 -0.08
N LEU A 80 -3.08 -4.04 -0.48
CA LEU A 80 -1.86 -3.25 -0.68
C LEU A 80 -1.21 -3.60 -2.01
N ASP A 81 -0.95 -2.59 -2.84
CA ASP A 81 -0.02 -2.68 -3.96
C ASP A 81 1.33 -2.09 -3.53
N LEU A 82 2.36 -2.92 -3.51
CA LEU A 82 3.70 -2.54 -3.08
C LEU A 82 4.70 -2.83 -4.20
N ILE A 83 5.49 -1.83 -4.56
CA ILE A 83 6.60 -1.94 -5.50
C ILE A 83 7.91 -1.95 -4.72
N ASP A 84 8.69 -3.01 -4.91
CA ASP A 84 10.01 -3.20 -4.31
C ASP A 84 11.08 -2.46 -5.13
N GLY A 85 11.77 -1.52 -4.52
CA GLY A 85 12.88 -0.80 -5.15
C GLY A 85 12.45 0.21 -6.22
N TYR A 86 11.55 1.13 -5.89
CA TYR A 86 11.12 2.24 -6.74
C TYR A 86 10.94 3.53 -5.92
N PRO A 87 11.44 4.68 -6.38
CA PRO A 87 12.19 4.93 -7.64
C PRO A 87 13.64 4.47 -7.62
N ASP A 88 14.15 4.03 -6.49
CA ASP A 88 15.52 3.53 -6.27
C ASP A 88 15.52 2.26 -5.42
N ALA A 89 16.66 1.57 -5.35
CA ALA A 89 16.77 0.26 -4.69
C ALA A 89 16.46 0.28 -3.18
N ASP A 90 16.64 1.42 -2.53
CA ASP A 90 16.44 1.60 -1.08
C ASP A 90 15.02 2.05 -0.72
N THR A 91 14.17 2.27 -1.71
CA THR A 91 12.80 2.77 -1.54
C THR A 91 11.77 1.71 -1.92
N ALA A 92 10.77 1.47 -1.06
CA ALA A 92 9.54 0.77 -1.42
C ALA A 92 8.44 1.80 -1.73
N PHE A 93 7.54 1.49 -2.66
CA PHE A 93 6.48 2.40 -3.07
C PHE A 93 5.11 1.75 -2.94
N ILE A 94 4.19 2.44 -2.27
CA ILE A 94 2.78 2.03 -2.19
C ILE A 94 2.05 2.63 -3.39
N GLY A 95 1.64 1.79 -4.33
CA GLY A 95 0.81 2.17 -5.47
C GLY A 95 -0.68 2.29 -5.10
N PHE A 96 -1.13 1.43 -4.18
CA PHE A 96 -2.51 1.38 -3.73
C PHE A 96 -2.60 0.82 -2.32
N PHE A 97 -3.46 1.40 -1.49
CA PHE A 97 -3.82 0.87 -0.17
C PHE A 97 -5.28 1.18 0.14
N LEU A 98 -6.06 0.15 0.44
CA LEU A 98 -7.47 0.30 0.76
C LEU A 98 -7.88 -0.66 1.88
N MET A 99 -8.55 -0.11 2.91
CA MET A 99 -9.09 -0.87 4.03
C MET A 99 -10.52 -1.29 3.76
N ASN A 100 -10.87 -2.49 4.17
CA ASN A 100 -12.27 -2.92 4.23
C ASN A 100 -13.05 -2.00 5.20
N PRO A 101 -14.20 -1.45 4.80
CA PRO A 101 -15.00 -0.53 5.60
C PRO A 101 -15.33 -1.04 7.01
N ASP A 102 -15.57 -2.34 7.16
CA ASP A 102 -15.91 -2.96 8.44
C ASP A 102 -14.78 -2.86 9.48
N PHE A 103 -13.57 -2.59 9.03
CA PHE A 103 -12.36 -2.46 9.85
C PHE A 103 -11.84 -1.03 9.98
N GLN A 104 -12.49 -0.07 9.33
CA GLN A 104 -12.10 1.35 9.41
C GLN A 104 -12.47 2.00 10.75
N GLY A 105 -11.90 3.18 11.03
CA GLY A 105 -12.24 4.00 12.21
C GLY A 105 -11.67 3.49 13.55
N ARG A 106 -10.94 2.37 13.55
CA ARG A 106 -10.40 1.72 14.77
C ARG A 106 -8.88 1.84 14.89
N GLY A 107 -8.24 2.66 14.06
CA GLY A 107 -6.79 2.81 14.03
C GLY A 107 -6.02 1.64 13.39
N LEU A 108 -6.72 0.61 12.90
CA LEU A 108 -6.10 -0.61 12.36
C LEU A 108 -5.27 -0.34 11.12
N GLY A 109 -5.71 0.55 10.24
CA GLY A 109 -4.95 0.93 9.03
C GLY A 109 -3.60 1.56 9.36
N SER A 110 -3.57 2.54 10.28
CA SER A 110 -2.30 3.18 10.71
C SER A 110 -1.38 2.20 11.42
N ALA A 111 -1.93 1.29 12.21
CA ALA A 111 -1.17 0.24 12.88
C ALA A 111 -0.57 -0.74 11.86
N LEU A 112 -1.33 -1.15 10.85
CA LEU A 112 -0.87 -2.01 9.76
C LEU A 112 0.27 -1.35 8.96
N ILE A 113 0.13 -0.08 8.61
CA ILE A 113 1.19 0.70 7.94
C ILE A 113 2.43 0.83 8.85
N GLY A 114 2.26 0.91 10.17
CA GLY A 114 3.34 0.88 11.14
C GLY A 114 4.13 -0.43 11.11
N GLU A 115 3.44 -1.58 11.10
CA GLU A 115 4.06 -2.91 10.99
C GLU A 115 4.77 -3.09 9.65
N LEU A 116 4.11 -2.72 8.55
CA LEU A 116 4.70 -2.73 7.21
C LEU A 116 6.01 -1.93 7.16
N ALA A 117 6.00 -0.70 7.70
CA ALA A 117 7.18 0.16 7.72
C ALA A 117 8.32 -0.45 8.53
N ALA A 118 8.03 -1.04 9.70
CA ALA A 118 9.02 -1.73 10.53
C ALA A 118 9.63 -2.94 9.81
N ALA A 119 8.79 -3.77 9.18
CA ALA A 119 9.25 -4.93 8.41
C ALA A 119 10.11 -4.52 7.20
N LEU A 120 9.69 -3.52 6.43
CA LEU A 120 10.49 -3.01 5.30
C LEU A 120 11.82 -2.43 5.76
N GLY A 121 11.85 -1.72 6.89
CA GLY A 121 13.10 -1.25 7.50
C GLY A 121 14.05 -2.40 7.86
N SER A 122 13.52 -3.50 8.40
CA SER A 122 14.32 -4.70 8.70
C SER A 122 14.83 -5.43 7.44
N PHE A 123 14.12 -5.30 6.31
CA PHE A 123 14.58 -5.81 5.01
C PHE A 123 15.63 -4.91 4.33
N GLY A 124 15.95 -3.77 4.93
CA GLY A 124 16.99 -2.87 4.45
C GLY A 124 16.50 -1.67 3.64
N PHE A 125 15.18 -1.50 3.45
CA PHE A 125 14.65 -0.28 2.84
C PHE A 125 14.87 0.93 3.76
N ARG A 126 15.15 2.08 3.17
CA ARG A 126 15.37 3.35 3.87
C ARG A 126 14.14 4.27 3.82
N ALA A 127 13.29 4.07 2.84
CA ALA A 127 12.10 4.89 2.65
C ALA A 127 10.89 4.06 2.16
N LEU A 128 9.71 4.51 2.57
CA LEU A 128 8.43 4.08 2.03
C LEU A 128 7.75 5.31 1.43
N ARG A 129 7.42 5.27 0.15
CA ARG A 129 6.81 6.38 -0.60
C ARG A 129 5.44 6.03 -1.13
N LEU A 130 4.67 7.06 -1.40
CA LEU A 130 3.38 6.99 -2.09
C LEU A 130 3.00 8.34 -2.67
N ALA A 131 1.96 8.35 -3.50
CA ALA A 131 1.35 9.57 -4.00
C ALA A 131 -0.08 9.71 -3.44
N ILE A 132 -0.43 10.90 -2.96
CA ILE A 132 -1.73 11.22 -2.35
C ILE A 132 -2.49 12.15 -3.31
N ASP A 133 -3.77 11.92 -3.53
CA ASP A 133 -4.64 12.86 -4.23
C ASP A 133 -4.67 14.20 -3.53
N LYS A 134 -4.26 15.26 -4.20
CA LYS A 134 -4.15 16.63 -3.63
C LYS A 134 -5.48 17.17 -3.18
N GLY A 135 -6.57 16.72 -3.43
CA GLY A 135 -7.88 17.20 -2.98
C GLY A 135 -8.54 16.31 -1.93
N ASN A 136 -7.89 15.20 -1.52
CA ASN A 136 -8.47 14.23 -0.60
C ASN A 136 -8.00 14.46 0.85
N PRO A 137 -8.79 15.18 1.69
CA PRO A 137 -8.39 15.50 3.06
C PRO A 137 -8.31 14.26 3.96
N GLN A 138 -9.17 13.26 3.71
CA GLN A 138 -9.20 12.01 4.48
C GLN A 138 -7.91 11.21 4.25
N SER A 139 -7.50 11.04 3.00
CA SER A 139 -6.26 10.36 2.64
C SER A 139 -5.04 11.11 3.19
N GLY A 140 -5.01 12.45 3.00
CA GLY A 140 -3.93 13.27 3.54
C GLY A 140 -3.80 13.20 5.06
N HIS A 141 -4.92 13.16 5.81
CA HIS A 141 -4.92 12.98 7.25
C HIS A 141 -4.40 11.59 7.64
N PHE A 142 -4.89 10.54 6.99
CA PHE A 142 -4.49 9.16 7.24
C PHE A 142 -2.97 8.96 7.07
N TRP A 143 -2.42 9.43 5.95
CA TRP A 143 -0.99 9.25 5.66
C TRP A 143 -0.09 10.07 6.58
N ARG A 144 -0.47 11.32 6.92
CA ARG A 144 0.27 12.10 7.92
C ARG A 144 0.26 11.42 9.29
N LYS A 145 -0.89 10.93 9.76
CA LYS A 145 -1.01 10.16 11.00
C LYS A 145 -0.18 8.87 10.97
N SER A 146 -0.02 8.29 9.79
CA SER A 146 0.82 7.10 9.57
C SER A 146 2.31 7.42 9.40
N GLY A 147 2.74 8.66 9.66
CA GLY A 147 4.15 9.07 9.69
C GLY A 147 4.73 9.51 8.35
N PHE A 148 3.89 9.80 7.36
CA PHE A 148 4.35 10.33 6.06
C PHE A 148 4.41 11.85 6.06
N THR A 149 5.44 12.38 5.40
CA THR A 149 5.62 13.81 5.14
C THR A 149 5.55 14.06 3.64
N VAL A 150 4.80 15.09 3.24
CA VAL A 150 4.74 15.51 1.84
C VAL A 150 6.07 16.12 1.43
N LEU A 151 6.66 15.61 0.35
CA LEU A 151 7.92 16.11 -0.21
C LEU A 151 7.69 17.20 -1.24
N ARG A 152 6.77 16.97 -2.17
CA ARG A 152 6.44 17.90 -3.28
C ARG A 152 5.18 17.48 -3.99
N GLU A 153 4.66 18.38 -4.79
CA GLU A 153 3.61 18.12 -5.78
C GLU A 153 4.23 17.48 -7.03
N VAL A 154 3.50 16.54 -7.63
CA VAL A 154 3.87 15.85 -8.87
C VAL A 154 2.68 15.78 -9.82
N PRO A 155 2.90 15.74 -11.15
CA PRO A 155 1.82 15.51 -12.09
C PRO A 155 1.17 14.16 -11.86
N GLY A 156 -0.18 14.11 -11.89
CA GLY A 156 -0.96 12.89 -11.95
C GLY A 156 -1.68 12.77 -13.28
N PRO A 157 -2.35 11.65 -13.58
CA PRO A 157 -3.03 11.44 -14.85
C PRO A 157 -4.17 12.45 -15.06
N ASP A 158 -4.96 12.75 -14.05
CA ASP A 158 -6.14 13.63 -14.16
C ASP A 158 -5.98 14.92 -13.34
N HIS A 159 -5.21 14.89 -12.27
CA HIS A 159 -4.99 16.01 -11.35
C HIS A 159 -3.65 15.86 -10.61
N PRO A 160 -3.13 16.96 -10.02
CA PRO A 160 -1.89 16.89 -9.25
C PRO A 160 -1.97 15.96 -8.05
N LEU A 161 -0.86 15.26 -7.78
CA LEU A 161 -0.66 14.39 -6.64
C LEU A 161 0.39 14.98 -5.70
N LEU A 162 0.35 14.58 -4.43
CA LEU A 162 1.35 14.90 -3.43
C LEU A 162 2.24 13.68 -3.20
N LEU A 163 3.49 13.73 -3.62
CA LEU A 163 4.48 12.72 -3.28
C LEU A 163 4.81 12.82 -1.80
N ALA A 164 4.62 11.73 -1.07
CA ALA A 164 4.89 11.66 0.36
C ALA A 164 5.85 10.50 0.70
N GLU A 165 6.60 10.68 1.77
CA GLU A 165 7.62 9.74 2.22
C GLU A 165 7.53 9.53 3.73
N ARG A 166 7.74 8.29 4.14
CA ARG A 166 8.09 7.91 5.51
C ARG A 166 9.49 7.31 5.51
N ARG A 167 10.40 7.89 6.28
CA ARG A 167 11.73 7.31 6.51
C ARG A 167 11.62 6.07 7.37
N LEU A 168 12.38 5.03 7.03
CA LEU A 168 12.40 3.76 7.73
C LEU A 168 13.68 3.66 8.55
N THR A 169 13.53 3.20 9.80
CA THR A 169 14.67 2.93 10.68
C THR A 169 15.03 1.45 10.55
N ARG A 170 16.33 1.16 10.39
CA ARG A 170 16.83 -0.21 10.63
C ARG A 170 16.71 -0.50 12.12
N PRO A 171 16.30 -1.70 12.52
CA PRO A 171 16.52 -2.14 13.89
C PRO A 171 18.03 -1.97 14.19
N LEU A 172 18.35 -1.38 15.34
CA LEU A 172 19.72 -1.38 15.83
C LEU A 172 20.16 -2.85 15.92
N GLU A 173 21.23 -3.22 15.19
CA GLU A 173 21.89 -4.50 15.42
C GLU A 173 22.30 -4.47 16.89
N SER A 174 21.69 -5.33 17.70
CA SER A 174 22.16 -5.53 19.06
C SER A 174 23.59 -6.06 18.96
N GLU A 175 24.56 -5.21 19.25
CA GLU A 175 25.94 -5.62 19.45
C GLU A 175 25.96 -6.73 20.51
N THR A 176 26.26 -7.92 20.06
CA THR A 176 26.52 -9.11 20.89
C THR A 176 27.96 -9.09 21.33
#